data_4c3b30e9e8a301c42399bfd1b8de9690
#
_entry.id   4c3b30e9e8a301c42399bfd1b8de9690
#
_cell.length_a   1.000
_cell.length_b   1.000
_cell.length_c   1.000
_cell.angle_alpha   90.00
_cell.angle_beta   90.00
_cell.angle_gamma   90.00
#
_symmetry.space_group_name_H-M   'P 1'
#
loop_
_entity.id
_entity.type
_entity.pdbx_description
1 polymer ?
#
loop_
_entity_poly.entity_id
_entity_poly.type
_entity_poly.pdbx_seq_one_letter_code
_entity_poly.pdbx_strand_id
1 'polypeptide(L)'
;MKKYYDAVIVGCGVAGCFAALHLPKEADILMITKADTEDSDSFLAQGGICVLKNESDYDAFYEDTMHAGHYENTPESVDIMIRSSRNVINQLIAWGVDFRRDENGELCYTKEGAHSTSRILFHDDVTGKEITSKLLAQVKKLPNVTLLAHTEMCDILSGKNGCEGVLIRDEEGKLVPVYARDVIWACGGIGGIYDNSTNFPHLTGDALAIAIHRNVALKNVNYVQIHPTTLYSQKKGRRFLISESVRGEGAVLLDKNGERFTDELQPRDMVSREIHRQMEKDHTKHVWLSLKTIPLDVKERFPNIYQKCLEEGYDITKEPIPVVPAQHYFMGGVKVDSNSETTMDHLYAAGETSCNGVHGANRLASNSLLESLVFAERAAKKMAAEWAAEGLVENADRKETATEPKEDEWKLLAKRYDIRKEDYQDMEEYAERCKESIWDAIRKEDKYESNHKNTKCG
;
A
#
# COMPACT_ATOMS: atom_id res chain seq x y z
N MET A 1 2.61 12.03 24.82
CA MET A 1 3.39 10.97 24.13
C MET A 1 4.57 10.59 25.01
N LYS A 2 4.87 9.29 25.16
CA LYS A 2 6.05 8.81 25.86
C LYS A 2 7.31 9.00 25.00
N LYS A 3 8.48 9.06 25.63
CA LYS A 3 9.78 9.12 24.96
C LYS A 3 10.23 7.75 24.41
N TYR A 4 9.80 6.66 25.06
CA TYR A 4 10.14 5.27 24.73
C TYR A 4 8.91 4.42 24.52
N TYR A 5 8.95 3.56 23.48
CA TYR A 5 7.95 2.54 23.16
C TYR A 5 8.62 1.20 22.88
N ASP A 6 7.88 0.10 22.96
CA ASP A 6 8.36 -1.19 22.47
C ASP A 6 8.33 -1.22 20.95
N ALA A 7 7.29 -0.64 20.35
CA ALA A 7 7.22 -0.48 18.91
C ALA A 7 6.74 0.91 18.49
N VAL A 8 7.29 1.42 17.38
CA VAL A 8 6.71 2.52 16.62
C VAL A 8 6.23 1.98 15.29
N ILE A 9 4.95 2.19 14.98
CA ILE A 9 4.32 1.84 13.70
C ILE A 9 4.03 3.12 12.94
N VAL A 10 4.63 3.27 11.75
CA VAL A 10 4.45 4.44 10.90
C VAL A 10 3.47 4.13 9.78
N GLY A 11 2.26 4.66 9.88
CA GLY A 11 1.14 4.43 8.98
C GLY A 11 0.01 3.62 9.63
N CYS A 12 -1.24 4.04 9.40
CA CYS A 12 -2.46 3.42 9.94
C CYS A 12 -3.37 2.79 8.86
N GLY A 13 -2.80 2.46 7.70
CA GLY A 13 -3.45 1.59 6.72
C GLY A 13 -3.60 0.15 7.24
N VAL A 14 -4.08 -0.77 6.40
CA VAL A 14 -4.32 -2.17 6.81
C VAL A 14 -3.06 -2.84 7.40
N ALA A 15 -1.88 -2.59 6.84
CA ALA A 15 -0.63 -3.18 7.31
C ALA A 15 -0.31 -2.71 8.75
N GLY A 16 -0.30 -1.40 9.00
CA GLY A 16 -0.03 -0.86 10.33
C GLY A 16 -1.05 -1.29 11.38
N CYS A 17 -2.34 -1.22 11.04
CA CYS A 17 -3.41 -1.69 11.94
C CYS A 17 -3.27 -3.18 12.27
N PHE A 18 -3.00 -4.01 11.26
CA PHE A 18 -2.88 -5.45 11.45
C PHE A 18 -1.64 -5.83 12.26
N ALA A 19 -0.52 -5.14 12.05
CA ALA A 19 0.66 -5.30 12.90
C ALA A 19 0.36 -4.96 14.36
N ALA A 20 -0.28 -3.82 14.63
CA ALA A 20 -0.64 -3.40 15.98
C ALA A 20 -1.54 -4.42 16.70
N LEU A 21 -2.47 -5.06 15.98
CA LEU A 21 -3.39 -6.08 16.53
C LEU A 21 -2.70 -7.43 16.83
N HIS A 22 -1.48 -7.66 16.28
CA HIS A 22 -0.72 -8.90 16.48
C HIS A 22 0.48 -8.75 17.42
N LEU A 23 0.82 -7.55 17.81
CA LEU A 23 1.84 -7.32 18.85
C LEU A 23 1.30 -7.68 20.24
N PRO A 24 2.17 -8.04 21.19
CA PRO A 24 1.79 -8.36 22.56
C PRO A 24 1.00 -7.23 23.23
N LYS A 25 -0.04 -7.58 23.99
CA LYS A 25 -0.89 -6.60 24.71
C LYS A 25 -0.16 -5.85 25.82
N GLU A 26 0.96 -6.40 26.26
CA GLU A 26 1.85 -5.83 27.28
C GLU A 26 2.82 -4.81 26.69
N ALA A 27 2.98 -4.79 25.38
CA ALA A 27 3.90 -3.89 24.69
C ALA A 27 3.31 -2.47 24.58
N ASP A 28 4.08 -1.45 24.87
CA ASP A 28 3.74 -0.06 24.59
C ASP A 28 3.97 0.24 23.11
N ILE A 29 2.91 0.63 22.40
CA ILE A 29 2.95 0.87 20.94
C ILE A 29 2.60 2.34 20.67
N LEU A 30 3.45 3.01 19.88
CA LEU A 30 3.10 4.27 19.23
C LEU A 30 2.75 4.00 17.77
N MET A 31 1.58 4.44 17.35
CA MET A 31 1.17 4.43 15.96
C MET A 31 0.98 5.86 15.47
N ILE A 32 1.64 6.23 14.39
CA ILE A 32 1.58 7.59 13.82
C ILE A 32 1.08 7.58 12.38
N THR A 33 0.40 8.64 11.99
CA THR A 33 -0.01 8.86 10.60
C THR A 33 0.09 10.34 10.22
N LYS A 34 0.55 10.59 8.99
CA LYS A 34 0.83 11.92 8.43
C LYS A 34 -0.44 12.75 8.21
N ALA A 35 -1.56 12.10 7.96
CA ALA A 35 -2.87 12.71 7.72
C ALA A 35 -3.92 12.15 8.69
N ASP A 36 -5.21 12.27 8.36
CA ASP A 36 -6.28 11.64 9.14
C ASP A 36 -6.14 10.11 9.14
N THR A 37 -6.64 9.47 10.19
CA THR A 37 -6.48 8.00 10.37
C THR A 37 -7.16 7.16 9.28
N GLU A 38 -8.11 7.74 8.54
CA GLU A 38 -8.82 7.10 7.43
C GLU A 38 -8.20 7.42 6.06
N ASP A 39 -7.26 8.36 5.99
CA ASP A 39 -6.60 8.78 4.76
C ASP A 39 -5.48 7.82 4.37
N SER A 40 -5.85 6.60 4.00
CA SER A 40 -4.94 5.58 3.48
C SER A 40 -5.44 4.99 2.16
N ASP A 41 -4.52 4.57 1.29
CA ASP A 41 -4.91 3.91 0.03
C ASP A 41 -5.62 2.58 0.27
N SER A 42 -5.36 1.94 1.41
CA SER A 42 -6.11 0.77 1.84
C SER A 42 -7.61 1.06 1.98
N PHE A 43 -7.95 2.24 2.50
CA PHE A 43 -9.34 2.69 2.65
C PHE A 43 -10.02 2.94 1.29
N LEU A 44 -9.24 3.30 0.27
CA LEU A 44 -9.74 3.60 -1.07
C LEU A 44 -9.93 2.35 -1.95
N ALA A 45 -9.45 1.17 -1.54
CA ALA A 45 -9.50 -0.02 -2.36
C ALA A 45 -10.95 -0.46 -2.62
N GLN A 46 -11.35 -0.49 -3.89
CA GLN A 46 -12.72 -0.75 -4.32
C GLN A 46 -13.01 -2.23 -4.56
N GLY A 47 -12.04 -2.96 -5.17
CA GLY A 47 -12.24 -4.31 -5.69
C GLY A 47 -12.53 -5.34 -4.60
N GLY A 48 -11.50 -5.92 -4.03
CA GLY A 48 -11.66 -6.96 -3.02
C GLY A 48 -10.34 -7.44 -2.44
N ILE A 49 -10.41 -8.61 -1.81
CA ILE A 49 -9.26 -9.32 -1.25
C ILE A 49 -9.28 -10.77 -1.72
N CYS A 50 -8.14 -11.25 -2.26
CA CYS A 50 -8.01 -12.64 -2.67
C CYS A 50 -7.97 -13.59 -1.48
N VAL A 51 -8.48 -14.80 -1.67
CA VAL A 51 -8.38 -15.89 -0.69
C VAL A 51 -8.28 -17.25 -1.38
N LEU A 52 -7.52 -18.15 -0.81
CA LEU A 52 -7.49 -19.55 -1.21
C LEU A 52 -8.79 -20.24 -0.76
N LYS A 53 -9.74 -20.45 -1.66
CA LYS A 53 -11.06 -21.04 -1.32
C LYS A 53 -10.92 -22.47 -0.78
N ASN A 54 -10.13 -23.27 -1.45
CA ASN A 54 -9.83 -24.67 -1.11
C ASN A 54 -8.49 -25.08 -1.71
N GLU A 55 -7.94 -26.23 -1.33
CA GLU A 55 -6.63 -26.68 -1.78
C GLU A 55 -6.54 -26.86 -3.31
N SER A 56 -7.64 -27.21 -3.98
CA SER A 56 -7.64 -27.37 -5.43
C SER A 56 -7.54 -26.04 -6.21
N ASP A 57 -7.74 -24.90 -5.56
CA ASP A 57 -7.54 -23.56 -6.15
C ASP A 57 -6.08 -23.07 -6.01
N TYR A 58 -5.23 -23.78 -5.27
CA TYR A 58 -3.87 -23.32 -4.98
C TYR A 58 -3.03 -23.12 -6.24
N ASP A 59 -2.95 -24.13 -7.10
CA ASP A 59 -2.12 -24.08 -8.31
C ASP A 59 -2.58 -22.95 -9.26
N ALA A 60 -3.90 -22.78 -9.40
CA ALA A 60 -4.48 -21.72 -10.21
C ALA A 60 -4.19 -20.32 -9.61
N PHE A 61 -4.29 -20.16 -8.29
CA PHE A 61 -3.99 -18.89 -7.63
C PHE A 61 -2.49 -18.54 -7.71
N TYR A 62 -1.63 -19.55 -7.51
CA TYR A 62 -0.20 -19.40 -7.63
C TYR A 62 0.20 -19.00 -9.06
N GLU A 63 -0.30 -19.71 -10.08
CA GLU A 63 0.00 -19.44 -11.48
C GLU A 63 -0.53 -18.08 -11.93
N ASP A 64 -1.76 -17.70 -11.57
CA ASP A 64 -2.31 -16.38 -11.88
C ASP A 64 -1.43 -15.25 -11.30
N THR A 65 -0.93 -15.44 -10.06
CA THR A 65 -0.05 -14.47 -9.39
C THR A 65 1.31 -14.37 -10.08
N MET A 66 1.92 -15.52 -10.39
CA MET A 66 3.23 -15.57 -11.07
C MET A 66 3.15 -14.99 -12.49
N HIS A 67 2.12 -15.38 -13.24
CA HIS A 67 1.90 -14.89 -14.60
C HIS A 67 1.65 -13.37 -14.63
N ALA A 68 0.81 -12.85 -13.74
CA ALA A 68 0.57 -11.41 -13.64
C ALA A 68 1.84 -10.63 -13.30
N GLY A 69 2.72 -11.20 -12.46
CA GLY A 69 4.01 -10.62 -12.07
C GLY A 69 5.13 -10.85 -13.08
N HIS A 70 4.82 -11.37 -14.27
CA HIS A 70 5.79 -11.72 -15.33
C HIS A 70 6.84 -12.72 -14.89
N TYR A 71 6.52 -13.59 -13.90
CA TYR A 71 7.43 -14.56 -13.28
C TYR A 71 8.67 -13.92 -12.61
N GLU A 72 8.62 -12.63 -12.32
CA GLU A 72 9.63 -11.92 -11.54
C GLU A 72 9.31 -11.88 -10.03
N ASN A 73 8.29 -12.62 -9.64
CA ASN A 73 7.87 -12.81 -8.26
C ASN A 73 8.91 -13.63 -7.47
N THR A 74 8.90 -13.46 -6.14
CA THR A 74 9.61 -14.36 -5.22
C THR A 74 8.69 -15.53 -4.88
N PRO A 75 8.97 -16.77 -5.36
CA PRO A 75 8.08 -17.92 -5.20
C PRO A 75 7.68 -18.21 -3.76
N GLU A 76 8.62 -18.12 -2.82
CA GLU A 76 8.37 -18.31 -1.38
C GLU A 76 7.36 -17.30 -0.84
N SER A 77 7.48 -16.02 -1.22
CA SER A 77 6.57 -14.97 -0.75
C SER A 77 5.15 -15.18 -1.28
N VAL A 78 5.02 -15.64 -2.53
CA VAL A 78 3.72 -15.97 -3.13
C VAL A 78 3.08 -17.15 -2.40
N ASP A 79 3.82 -18.22 -2.13
CA ASP A 79 3.34 -19.39 -1.37
C ASP A 79 2.87 -19.00 0.04
N ILE A 80 3.68 -18.21 0.76
CA ILE A 80 3.34 -17.70 2.09
C ILE A 80 2.02 -16.90 2.04
N MET A 81 1.88 -15.97 1.10
CA MET A 81 0.67 -15.15 0.97
C MET A 81 -0.57 -16.02 0.73
N ILE A 82 -0.51 -16.94 -0.22
CA ILE A 82 -1.65 -17.78 -0.59
C ILE A 82 -2.07 -18.68 0.58
N ARG A 83 -1.12 -19.38 1.20
CA ARG A 83 -1.41 -20.32 2.29
C ARG A 83 -1.92 -19.63 3.55
N SER A 84 -1.49 -18.41 3.81
CA SER A 84 -1.93 -17.62 4.97
C SER A 84 -3.32 -17.00 4.78
N SER A 85 -3.82 -16.92 3.54
CA SER A 85 -5.00 -16.12 3.18
C SER A 85 -6.25 -16.48 3.96
N ARG A 86 -6.54 -17.77 4.16
CA ARG A 86 -7.74 -18.21 4.92
C ARG A 86 -7.69 -17.77 6.39
N ASN A 87 -6.51 -17.87 7.00
CA ASN A 87 -6.34 -17.44 8.38
C ASN A 87 -6.60 -15.93 8.52
N VAL A 88 -6.06 -15.12 7.60
CA VAL A 88 -6.30 -13.67 7.54
C VAL A 88 -7.78 -13.37 7.37
N ILE A 89 -8.46 -14.00 6.42
CA ILE A 89 -9.90 -13.76 6.20
C ILE A 89 -10.73 -14.15 7.44
N ASN A 90 -10.43 -15.25 8.10
CA ASN A 90 -11.12 -15.66 9.33
C ASN A 90 -10.93 -14.62 10.44
N GLN A 91 -9.74 -14.06 10.59
CA GLN A 91 -9.48 -12.98 11.55
C GLN A 91 -10.27 -11.72 11.21
N LEU A 92 -10.29 -11.30 9.95
CA LEU A 92 -11.07 -10.14 9.49
C LEU A 92 -12.56 -10.31 9.82
N ILE A 93 -13.14 -11.46 9.52
CA ILE A 93 -14.54 -11.79 9.85
C ILE A 93 -14.77 -11.75 11.37
N ALA A 94 -13.85 -12.32 12.15
CA ALA A 94 -13.94 -12.29 13.63
C ALA A 94 -13.87 -10.86 14.20
N TRP A 95 -13.21 -9.94 13.52
CA TRP A 95 -13.18 -8.52 13.89
C TRP A 95 -14.31 -7.69 13.28
N GLY A 96 -15.27 -8.35 12.62
CA GLY A 96 -16.51 -7.74 12.16
C GLY A 96 -16.45 -7.18 10.73
N VAL A 97 -15.51 -7.61 9.91
CA VAL A 97 -15.53 -7.30 8.47
C VAL A 97 -16.68 -8.07 7.82
N ASP A 98 -17.54 -7.33 7.13
CA ASP A 98 -18.74 -7.85 6.48
C ASP A 98 -18.49 -8.04 4.97
N PHE A 99 -18.08 -9.25 4.59
CA PHE A 99 -18.01 -9.63 3.17
C PHE A 99 -19.39 -10.04 2.65
N ARG A 100 -19.65 -9.76 1.37
CA ARG A 100 -20.90 -10.11 0.68
C ARG A 100 -21.22 -11.59 0.86
N ARG A 101 -22.48 -11.89 1.24
CA ARG A 101 -23.01 -13.24 1.39
C ARG A 101 -24.24 -13.42 0.52
N ASP A 102 -24.50 -14.65 0.14
CA ASP A 102 -25.72 -15.04 -0.52
C ASP A 102 -26.90 -15.21 0.47
N GLU A 103 -28.07 -15.57 -0.03
CA GLU A 103 -29.26 -15.82 0.75
C GLU A 103 -29.16 -16.99 1.75
N ASN A 104 -28.17 -17.88 1.57
CA ASN A 104 -27.88 -18.99 2.47
C ASN A 104 -26.84 -18.61 3.53
N GLY A 105 -26.30 -17.37 3.47
CA GLY A 105 -25.22 -16.89 4.35
C GLY A 105 -23.82 -17.29 3.93
N GLU A 106 -23.64 -17.91 2.77
CA GLU A 106 -22.35 -18.30 2.21
C GLU A 106 -21.63 -17.10 1.59
N LEU A 107 -20.28 -17.08 1.68
CA LEU A 107 -19.46 -16.02 1.12
C LEU A 107 -19.56 -15.98 -0.41
N CYS A 108 -19.82 -14.81 -0.96
CA CYS A 108 -19.82 -14.57 -2.40
C CYS A 108 -18.41 -14.23 -2.89
N TYR A 109 -18.05 -14.79 -4.05
CA TYR A 109 -16.77 -14.57 -4.69
C TYR A 109 -16.93 -13.93 -6.05
N THR A 110 -16.11 -12.92 -6.35
CA THR A 110 -16.02 -12.31 -7.68
C THR A 110 -14.67 -12.63 -8.33
N LYS A 111 -14.54 -12.21 -9.58
CA LYS A 111 -13.36 -12.36 -10.42
C LYS A 111 -12.98 -11.01 -11.02
N GLU A 112 -11.68 -10.73 -11.08
CA GLU A 112 -11.12 -9.58 -11.78
C GLU A 112 -10.23 -10.03 -12.94
N GLY A 113 -9.69 -9.09 -13.70
CA GLY A 113 -8.80 -9.39 -14.82
C GLY A 113 -7.58 -10.21 -14.40
N ALA A 114 -7.09 -11.04 -15.29
CA ALA A 114 -5.98 -11.98 -15.10
C ALA A 114 -6.19 -13.07 -14.03
N HIS A 115 -7.38 -13.19 -13.43
CA HIS A 115 -7.73 -14.33 -12.58
C HIS A 115 -8.36 -15.45 -13.40
N SER A 116 -7.93 -16.69 -13.19
CA SER A 116 -8.53 -17.88 -13.82
C SER A 116 -9.84 -18.31 -13.16
N THR A 117 -9.97 -18.10 -11.84
CA THR A 117 -11.16 -18.47 -11.04
C THR A 117 -11.67 -17.31 -10.20
N SER A 118 -12.94 -17.40 -9.73
CA SER A 118 -13.51 -16.46 -8.76
C SER A 118 -13.00 -16.77 -7.36
N ARG A 119 -12.12 -15.93 -6.80
CA ARG A 119 -11.52 -16.08 -5.46
C ARG A 119 -11.46 -14.79 -4.65
N ILE A 120 -12.10 -13.75 -5.12
CA ILE A 120 -12.02 -12.42 -4.51
C ILE A 120 -13.26 -12.20 -3.64
N LEU A 121 -13.05 -11.99 -2.33
CA LEU A 121 -14.08 -11.54 -1.41
C LEU A 121 -14.21 -10.02 -1.50
N PHE A 122 -15.43 -9.51 -1.34
CA PHE A 122 -15.72 -8.10 -1.52
C PHE A 122 -16.87 -7.62 -0.62
N HIS A 123 -16.93 -6.32 -0.41
CA HIS A 123 -18.04 -5.60 0.20
C HIS A 123 -18.44 -4.47 -0.75
N ASP A 124 -19.48 -4.68 -1.54
CA ASP A 124 -19.91 -3.81 -2.64
C ASP A 124 -18.75 -3.38 -3.53
N ASP A 125 -18.48 -2.07 -3.63
CA ASP A 125 -17.31 -1.47 -4.31
C ASP A 125 -16.45 -0.63 -3.35
N VAL A 126 -16.46 -0.99 -2.04
CA VAL A 126 -15.72 -0.29 -0.96
C VAL A 126 -15.05 -1.26 0.03
N THR A 127 -14.55 -2.38 -0.47
CA THR A 127 -13.96 -3.45 0.35
C THR A 127 -12.82 -2.94 1.26
N GLY A 128 -11.97 -2.08 0.74
CA GLY A 128 -10.87 -1.49 1.50
C GLY A 128 -11.35 -0.64 2.67
N LYS A 129 -12.40 0.17 2.45
CA LYS A 129 -13.04 0.97 3.51
C LYS A 129 -13.59 0.06 4.59
N GLU A 130 -14.31 -1.01 4.24
CA GLU A 130 -14.87 -1.96 5.19
C GLU A 130 -13.77 -2.61 6.05
N ILE A 131 -12.72 -3.16 5.41
CA ILE A 131 -11.60 -3.78 6.12
C ILE A 131 -10.88 -2.77 7.01
N THR A 132 -10.45 -1.64 6.45
CA THR A 132 -9.59 -0.68 7.15
C THR A 132 -10.32 -0.05 8.34
N SER A 133 -11.60 0.33 8.18
CA SER A 133 -12.39 0.92 9.26
C SER A 133 -12.60 -0.06 10.43
N LYS A 134 -12.84 -1.35 10.15
CA LYS A 134 -12.97 -2.37 11.21
C LYS A 134 -11.66 -2.61 11.94
N LEU A 135 -10.54 -2.73 11.21
CA LEU A 135 -9.21 -2.87 11.84
C LEU A 135 -8.87 -1.66 12.70
N LEU A 136 -9.06 -0.45 12.19
CA LEU A 136 -8.83 0.79 12.93
C LEU A 136 -9.71 0.87 14.19
N ALA A 137 -10.98 0.44 14.10
CA ALA A 137 -11.86 0.39 15.23
C ALA A 137 -11.40 -0.63 16.30
N GLN A 138 -10.76 -1.74 15.92
CA GLN A 138 -10.14 -2.68 16.87
C GLN A 138 -8.88 -2.08 17.50
N VAL A 139 -8.00 -1.45 16.71
CA VAL A 139 -6.81 -0.76 17.23
C VAL A 139 -7.16 0.30 18.25
N LYS A 140 -8.18 1.13 17.99
CA LYS A 140 -8.65 2.17 18.92
C LYS A 140 -9.18 1.62 20.28
N LYS A 141 -9.45 0.33 20.40
CA LYS A 141 -9.83 -0.33 21.66
C LYS A 141 -8.63 -0.83 22.46
N LEU A 142 -7.43 -0.86 21.88
CA LEU A 142 -6.24 -1.35 22.54
C LEU A 142 -5.68 -0.29 23.51
N PRO A 143 -5.65 -0.56 24.85
CA PRO A 143 -5.21 0.42 25.83
C PRO A 143 -3.70 0.68 25.79
N ASN A 144 -2.95 -0.20 25.17
CA ASN A 144 -1.50 -0.15 25.02
C ASN A 144 -1.05 0.51 23.70
N VAL A 145 -1.97 1.00 22.86
CA VAL A 145 -1.68 1.71 21.62
C VAL A 145 -1.97 3.19 21.78
N THR A 146 -0.96 4.02 21.56
CA THR A 146 -1.10 5.47 21.38
C THR A 146 -1.15 5.76 19.89
N LEU A 147 -2.30 6.22 19.37
CA LEU A 147 -2.49 6.57 17.96
C LEU A 147 -2.49 8.10 17.79
N LEU A 148 -1.58 8.63 16.97
CA LEU A 148 -1.45 10.06 16.69
C LEU A 148 -1.63 10.31 15.19
N ALA A 149 -2.65 11.07 14.84
CA ALA A 149 -2.82 11.64 13.49
C ALA A 149 -1.97 12.92 13.34
N HIS A 150 -1.82 13.40 12.09
CA HIS A 150 -1.07 14.62 11.77
C HIS A 150 0.34 14.63 12.38
N THR A 151 0.95 13.44 12.42
CA THR A 151 2.29 13.21 12.95
C THR A 151 3.11 12.52 11.87
N GLU A 152 4.14 13.21 11.39
CA GLU A 152 4.97 12.78 10.27
C GLU A 152 6.30 12.20 10.77
N MET A 153 6.72 11.07 10.20
CA MET A 153 8.10 10.59 10.37
C MET A 153 9.02 11.38 9.45
N CYS A 154 9.96 12.11 10.03
CA CYS A 154 10.98 12.86 9.27
C CYS A 154 12.25 12.03 9.04
N ASP A 155 12.62 11.16 9.98
CA ASP A 155 13.79 10.28 9.86
C ASP A 155 13.72 9.13 10.88
N ILE A 156 14.71 8.22 10.84
CA ILE A 156 14.95 7.20 11.85
C ILE A 156 16.19 7.52 12.67
N LEU A 157 16.18 7.11 13.93
CA LEU A 157 17.34 7.18 14.81
C LEU A 157 18.26 5.97 14.53
N SER A 158 19.07 6.06 13.46
CA SER A 158 19.92 4.94 13.05
C SER A 158 21.26 4.99 13.81
N GLY A 159 21.39 4.10 14.80
CA GLY A 159 22.56 3.98 15.66
C GLY A 159 23.48 2.82 15.29
N LYS A 160 24.39 2.46 16.19
CA LYS A 160 25.32 1.35 16.00
C LYS A 160 24.66 -0.03 16.00
N ASN A 161 23.50 -0.14 16.63
CA ASN A 161 22.76 -1.40 16.79
C ASN A 161 21.55 -1.48 15.84
N GLY A 162 21.50 -0.64 14.81
CA GLY A 162 20.37 -0.57 13.90
C GLY A 162 19.44 0.62 14.18
N CYS A 163 18.15 0.45 13.96
CA CYS A 163 17.13 1.45 14.20
C CYS A 163 16.81 1.52 15.71
N GLU A 164 16.97 2.68 16.31
CA GLU A 164 16.71 2.91 17.74
C GLU A 164 15.46 3.79 17.98
N GLY A 165 14.69 4.09 16.92
CA GLY A 165 13.48 4.91 16.97
C GLY A 165 13.30 5.80 15.75
N VAL A 166 12.49 6.85 15.90
CA VAL A 166 12.13 7.79 14.83
C VAL A 166 12.27 9.25 15.28
N LEU A 167 12.60 10.13 14.34
CA LEU A 167 12.39 11.57 14.50
C LEU A 167 11.02 11.89 13.87
N ILE A 168 10.12 12.44 14.66
CA ILE A 168 8.80 12.83 14.18
C ILE A 168 8.65 14.35 14.19
N ARG A 169 7.73 14.83 13.35
CA ARG A 169 7.13 16.15 13.41
C ARG A 169 5.71 16.00 13.91
N ASP A 170 5.39 16.62 15.03
CA ASP A 170 4.04 16.58 15.61
C ASP A 170 3.09 17.59 14.92
N GLU A 171 1.82 17.58 15.32
CA GLU A 171 0.78 18.47 14.82
C GLU A 171 1.10 19.97 15.02
N GLU A 172 1.92 20.31 16.01
CA GLU A 172 2.38 21.68 16.28
C GLU A 172 3.63 22.05 15.46
N GLY A 173 4.14 21.13 14.63
CA GLY A 173 5.33 21.31 13.81
C GLY A 173 6.66 21.11 14.58
N LYS A 174 6.62 20.62 15.82
CA LYS A 174 7.80 20.37 16.62
C LYS A 174 8.49 19.07 16.23
N LEU A 175 9.80 19.10 16.14
CA LEU A 175 10.63 17.92 15.89
C LEU A 175 10.92 17.21 17.22
N VAL A 176 10.49 15.95 17.33
CA VAL A 176 10.56 15.17 18.56
C VAL A 176 11.18 13.80 18.29
N PRO A 177 12.31 13.45 18.91
CA PRO A 177 12.84 12.08 18.85
C PRO A 177 12.02 11.15 19.75
N VAL A 178 11.60 10.03 19.20
CA VAL A 178 10.91 8.96 19.90
C VAL A 178 11.73 7.69 19.77
N TYR A 179 12.14 7.13 20.88
CA TYR A 179 12.92 5.90 20.91
C TYR A 179 12.01 4.68 20.90
N ALA A 180 12.44 3.63 20.23
CA ALA A 180 11.71 2.37 20.17
C ALA A 180 12.68 1.21 20.13
N ARG A 181 12.24 0.05 20.62
CA ARG A 181 12.96 -1.21 20.44
C ARG A 181 12.94 -1.62 18.98
N ASP A 182 11.77 -1.52 18.34
CA ASP A 182 11.60 -1.82 16.93
C ASP A 182 10.69 -0.80 16.24
N VAL A 183 10.90 -0.61 14.95
CA VAL A 183 10.10 0.28 14.08
C VAL A 183 9.52 -0.49 12.92
N ILE A 184 8.23 -0.31 12.63
CA ILE A 184 7.56 -0.85 11.43
C ILE A 184 7.19 0.30 10.51
N TRP A 185 7.71 0.28 9.28
CA TRP A 185 7.28 1.14 8.20
C TRP A 185 6.07 0.53 7.48
N ALA A 186 4.92 1.17 7.60
CA ALA A 186 3.67 0.84 6.91
C ALA A 186 3.11 2.09 6.20
N CYS A 187 4.00 2.89 5.62
CA CYS A 187 3.77 4.27 5.15
C CYS A 187 3.05 4.33 3.79
N GLY A 188 2.73 3.19 3.17
CA GLY A 188 2.18 3.14 1.81
C GLY A 188 3.25 3.38 0.75
N GLY A 189 2.79 3.71 -0.47
CA GLY A 189 3.63 3.83 -1.65
C GLY A 189 4.12 5.23 -1.97
N ILE A 190 4.31 5.48 -3.28
CA ILE A 190 4.90 6.72 -3.81
C ILE A 190 3.93 7.50 -4.72
N GLY A 191 2.64 7.20 -4.67
CA GLY A 191 1.67 7.75 -5.64
C GLY A 191 1.54 9.27 -5.61
N GLY A 192 1.83 9.90 -4.47
CA GLY A 192 1.79 11.35 -4.31
C GLY A 192 2.86 12.12 -5.08
N ILE A 193 3.93 11.45 -5.58
CA ILE A 193 4.93 12.12 -6.42
C ILE A 193 4.55 12.15 -7.91
N TYR A 194 3.43 11.50 -8.31
CA TYR A 194 2.94 11.44 -9.68
C TYR A 194 1.80 12.45 -9.92
N ASP A 195 1.81 13.14 -11.05
CA ASP A 195 0.77 14.09 -11.44
C ASP A 195 -0.60 13.44 -11.65
N ASN A 196 -0.60 12.19 -12.13
CA ASN A 196 -1.81 11.40 -12.35
C ASN A 196 -1.73 10.14 -11.49
N SER A 197 -2.44 10.13 -10.38
CA SER A 197 -2.46 9.02 -9.42
C SER A 197 -3.83 8.80 -8.82
N THR A 198 -4.13 7.55 -8.48
CA THR A 198 -5.31 7.17 -7.69
C THR A 198 -5.06 7.28 -6.19
N ASN A 199 -3.82 7.48 -5.78
CA ASN A 199 -3.38 7.50 -4.39
C ASN A 199 -3.63 8.87 -3.73
N PHE A 200 -3.61 8.90 -2.41
CA PHE A 200 -3.60 10.16 -1.68
C PHE A 200 -2.33 10.97 -1.97
N PRO A 201 -2.43 12.30 -2.16
CA PRO A 201 -1.26 13.14 -2.48
C PRO A 201 -0.17 13.18 -1.41
N HIS A 202 -0.52 12.90 -0.14
CA HIS A 202 0.45 12.89 0.97
C HIS A 202 1.30 11.61 1.03
N LEU A 203 0.99 10.60 0.22
CA LEU A 203 1.79 9.36 0.13
C LEU A 203 2.99 9.59 -0.79
N THR A 204 4.00 10.23 -0.27
CA THR A 204 5.17 10.76 -1.01
C THR A 204 6.40 9.88 -0.96
N GLY A 205 6.30 8.67 -0.37
CA GLY A 205 7.41 7.73 -0.30
C GLY A 205 8.43 8.07 0.79
N ASP A 206 7.99 8.62 1.91
CA ASP A 206 8.86 9.10 2.99
C ASP A 206 9.84 8.01 3.47
N ALA A 207 9.35 6.78 3.68
CA ALA A 207 10.20 5.65 4.06
C ALA A 207 11.27 5.31 3.00
N LEU A 208 10.97 5.48 1.71
CA LEU A 208 11.94 5.25 0.63
C LEU A 208 13.03 6.31 0.64
N ALA A 209 12.67 7.58 0.81
CA ALA A 209 13.64 8.67 0.89
C ALA A 209 14.58 8.46 2.08
N ILE A 210 14.02 8.11 3.25
CA ILE A 210 14.79 7.79 4.44
C ILE A 210 15.68 6.56 4.21
N ALA A 211 15.17 5.51 3.57
CA ALA A 211 15.94 4.31 3.25
C ALA A 211 17.16 4.63 2.37
N ILE A 212 16.99 5.49 1.35
CA ILE A 212 18.09 5.96 0.51
C ILE A 212 19.15 6.69 1.35
N HIS A 213 18.71 7.62 2.20
CA HIS A 213 19.58 8.42 3.05
C HIS A 213 20.32 7.58 4.11
N ARG A 214 19.64 6.58 4.69
CA ARG A 214 20.14 5.72 5.77
C ARG A 214 20.78 4.40 5.28
N ASN A 215 20.93 4.22 3.96
CA ASN A 215 21.49 3.02 3.33
C ASN A 215 20.73 1.72 3.66
N VAL A 216 19.41 1.79 3.85
CA VAL A 216 18.54 0.64 3.90
C VAL A 216 18.27 0.18 2.47
N ALA A 217 18.44 -1.12 2.17
CA ALA A 217 18.36 -1.61 0.82
C ALA A 217 16.94 -1.47 0.24
N LEU A 218 16.87 -1.03 -1.01
CA LEU A 218 15.65 -1.00 -1.82
C LEU A 218 15.67 -2.12 -2.87
N LYS A 219 14.51 -2.44 -3.42
CA LYS A 219 14.36 -3.43 -4.49
C LYS A 219 13.27 -2.98 -5.47
N ASN A 220 13.53 -3.09 -6.78
CA ASN A 220 12.58 -2.87 -7.86
C ASN A 220 11.87 -1.50 -7.78
N VAL A 221 12.61 -0.44 -7.48
CA VAL A 221 12.03 0.90 -7.26
C VAL A 221 11.40 1.53 -8.51
N ASN A 222 11.64 0.96 -9.68
CA ASN A 222 11.00 1.30 -10.95
C ASN A 222 9.72 0.50 -11.23
N TYR A 223 9.34 -0.47 -10.38
CA TYR A 223 8.14 -1.28 -10.60
C TYR A 223 6.90 -0.55 -10.07
N VAL A 224 6.29 0.22 -10.97
CA VAL A 224 5.09 1.01 -10.70
C VAL A 224 3.95 0.52 -11.57
N GLN A 225 2.84 0.14 -10.97
CA GLN A 225 1.65 -0.29 -11.69
C GLN A 225 0.79 0.89 -12.10
N ILE A 226 0.45 0.93 -13.38
CA ILE A 226 -0.54 1.85 -13.94
C ILE A 226 -1.89 1.14 -13.98
N HIS A 227 -2.92 1.74 -13.39
CA HIS A 227 -4.28 1.23 -13.53
C HIS A 227 -4.90 1.71 -14.84
N PRO A 228 -5.48 0.82 -15.65
CA PRO A 228 -6.00 1.17 -16.97
C PRO A 228 -7.16 2.17 -16.94
N THR A 229 -8.04 2.05 -15.94
CA THR A 229 -9.32 2.75 -15.93
C THR A 229 -9.48 3.63 -14.69
N THR A 230 -9.16 4.91 -14.82
CA THR A 230 -9.53 5.96 -13.87
C THR A 230 -10.43 6.97 -14.59
N LEU A 231 -11.39 7.57 -13.87
CA LEU A 231 -12.28 8.55 -14.46
C LEU A 231 -11.45 9.76 -14.93
N TYR A 232 -11.54 10.07 -16.23
CA TYR A 232 -10.87 11.24 -16.78
C TYR A 232 -11.53 12.52 -16.27
N SER A 233 -10.72 13.45 -15.77
CA SER A 233 -11.16 14.78 -15.35
C SER A 233 -10.08 15.80 -15.70
N GLN A 234 -10.50 17.02 -16.04
CA GLN A 234 -9.59 18.17 -16.23
C GLN A 234 -9.20 18.81 -14.89
N LYS A 235 -9.86 18.44 -13.78
CA LYS A 235 -9.54 18.94 -12.44
C LYS A 235 -8.20 18.35 -11.97
N LYS A 236 -7.38 19.15 -11.31
CA LYS A 236 -6.18 18.66 -10.62
C LYS A 236 -6.56 17.82 -9.39
N GLY A 237 -5.70 16.93 -9.00
CA GLY A 237 -5.85 16.10 -7.80
C GLY A 237 -5.95 14.62 -8.12
N ARG A 238 -6.31 13.84 -7.11
CA ARG A 238 -6.42 12.39 -7.17
C ARG A 238 -7.43 11.95 -8.23
N ARG A 239 -7.04 10.99 -9.07
CA ARG A 239 -7.94 10.36 -10.05
C ARG A 239 -8.88 9.37 -9.35
N PHE A 240 -10.16 9.44 -9.68
CA PHE A 240 -11.11 8.48 -9.16
C PHE A 240 -10.96 7.13 -9.88
N LEU A 241 -10.72 6.07 -9.10
CA LEU A 241 -10.57 4.73 -9.62
C LEU A 241 -11.92 4.19 -10.11
N ILE A 242 -11.95 3.66 -11.33
CA ILE A 242 -13.01 2.76 -11.79
C ILE A 242 -12.48 1.34 -11.63
N SER A 243 -12.99 0.63 -10.64
CA SER A 243 -12.51 -0.68 -10.24
C SER A 243 -12.34 -1.64 -11.41
N GLU A 244 -11.35 -2.50 -11.33
CA GLU A 244 -11.17 -3.60 -12.29
C GLU A 244 -12.34 -4.57 -12.29
N SER A 245 -13.04 -4.73 -11.17
CA SER A 245 -14.28 -5.51 -11.07
C SER A 245 -15.30 -5.10 -12.12
N VAL A 246 -15.37 -3.81 -12.48
CA VAL A 246 -16.27 -3.31 -13.54
C VAL A 246 -15.98 -3.98 -14.88
N ARG A 247 -14.68 -4.14 -15.23
CA ARG A 247 -14.25 -4.88 -16.43
C ARG A 247 -14.44 -6.38 -16.24
N GLY A 248 -14.17 -6.90 -15.05
CA GLY A 248 -14.40 -8.30 -14.69
C GLY A 248 -15.86 -8.74 -14.82
N GLU A 249 -16.80 -7.85 -14.54
CA GLU A 249 -18.25 -8.07 -14.70
C GLU A 249 -18.75 -7.83 -16.14
N GLY A 250 -17.86 -7.41 -17.06
CA GLY A 250 -18.16 -7.37 -18.51
C GLY A 250 -18.21 -5.98 -19.14
N ALA A 251 -17.74 -4.91 -18.49
CA ALA A 251 -17.59 -3.61 -19.14
C ALA A 251 -16.53 -3.66 -20.23
N VAL A 252 -16.73 -2.89 -21.32
CA VAL A 252 -15.87 -2.89 -22.49
C VAL A 252 -15.26 -1.52 -22.76
N LEU A 253 -14.02 -1.52 -23.25
CA LEU A 253 -13.29 -0.32 -23.67
C LEU A 253 -13.58 0.00 -25.13
N LEU A 254 -13.94 1.26 -25.40
CA LEU A 254 -14.33 1.74 -26.70
C LEU A 254 -13.41 2.91 -27.13
N ASP A 255 -13.13 2.95 -28.43
CA ASP A 255 -12.48 4.07 -29.11
C ASP A 255 -13.43 5.28 -29.28
N LYS A 256 -12.95 6.33 -29.94
CA LYS A 256 -13.77 7.52 -30.25
C LYS A 256 -14.99 7.25 -31.14
N ASN A 257 -15.04 6.15 -31.88
CA ASN A 257 -16.14 5.77 -32.77
C ASN A 257 -17.12 4.81 -32.07
N GLY A 258 -16.85 4.41 -30.82
CA GLY A 258 -17.65 3.44 -30.09
C GLY A 258 -17.33 1.97 -30.42
N GLU A 259 -16.16 1.71 -31.00
CA GLU A 259 -15.70 0.36 -31.34
C GLU A 259 -14.77 -0.20 -30.26
N ARG A 260 -14.96 -1.45 -29.86
CA ARG A 260 -14.10 -2.17 -28.92
C ARG A 260 -12.73 -2.43 -29.56
N PHE A 261 -11.62 -2.13 -28.85
CA PHE A 261 -10.29 -2.19 -29.41
C PHE A 261 -9.31 -3.12 -28.69
N THR A 262 -9.68 -3.68 -27.52
CA THR A 262 -8.81 -4.55 -26.74
C THR A 262 -9.60 -5.63 -25.99
N ASP A 263 -8.88 -6.60 -25.41
CA ASP A 263 -9.39 -7.51 -24.39
C ASP A 263 -9.12 -6.91 -23.00
N GLU A 264 -10.18 -6.54 -22.30
CA GLU A 264 -10.15 -5.82 -21.02
C GLU A 264 -9.69 -6.68 -19.85
N LEU A 265 -9.61 -8.01 -20.02
CA LEU A 265 -9.25 -8.95 -18.95
C LEU A 265 -7.77 -9.34 -18.94
N GLN A 266 -6.97 -8.79 -19.86
CA GLN A 266 -5.52 -8.93 -19.85
C GLN A 266 -4.90 -8.25 -18.61
N PRO A 267 -3.63 -8.54 -18.25
CA PRO A 267 -2.89 -7.84 -17.23
C PRO A 267 -2.92 -6.32 -17.40
N ARG A 268 -2.90 -5.59 -16.28
CA ARG A 268 -3.10 -4.12 -16.26
C ARG A 268 -2.13 -3.34 -17.14
N ASP A 269 -0.86 -3.74 -17.16
CA ASP A 269 0.17 -3.11 -17.99
C ASP A 269 -0.12 -3.26 -19.47
N MET A 270 -0.64 -4.42 -19.89
CA MET A 270 -1.04 -4.67 -21.29
C MET A 270 -2.25 -3.80 -21.68
N VAL A 271 -3.30 -3.81 -20.85
CA VAL A 271 -4.50 -2.98 -21.11
C VAL A 271 -4.14 -1.49 -21.11
N SER A 272 -3.32 -1.03 -20.18
CA SER A 272 -2.87 0.38 -20.11
C SER A 272 -2.11 0.77 -21.38
N ARG A 273 -1.26 -0.11 -21.89
CA ARG A 273 -0.50 0.10 -23.14
C ARG A 273 -1.41 0.21 -24.35
N GLU A 274 -2.41 -0.67 -24.46
CA GLU A 274 -3.40 -0.60 -25.55
C GLU A 274 -4.25 0.68 -25.47
N ILE A 275 -4.63 1.13 -24.27
CA ILE A 275 -5.32 2.41 -24.08
C ILE A 275 -4.44 3.57 -24.56
N HIS A 276 -3.16 3.63 -24.18
CA HIS A 276 -2.26 4.68 -24.64
C HIS A 276 -2.13 4.70 -26.17
N ARG A 277 -1.94 3.52 -26.80
CA ARG A 277 -1.90 3.39 -28.26
C ARG A 277 -3.17 3.88 -28.94
N GLN A 278 -4.34 3.55 -28.35
CA GLN A 278 -5.62 3.99 -28.91
C GLN A 278 -5.81 5.50 -28.74
N MET A 279 -5.43 6.08 -27.60
CA MET A 279 -5.44 7.53 -27.37
C MET A 279 -4.57 8.28 -28.39
N GLU A 280 -3.35 7.77 -28.67
CA GLU A 280 -2.47 8.32 -29.70
C GLU A 280 -3.09 8.25 -31.09
N LYS A 281 -3.62 7.09 -31.48
CA LYS A 281 -4.29 6.85 -32.77
C LYS A 281 -5.50 7.78 -32.96
N ASP A 282 -6.28 7.98 -31.92
CA ASP A 282 -7.48 8.78 -31.93
C ASP A 282 -7.23 10.28 -31.75
N HIS A 283 -6.01 10.66 -31.35
CA HIS A 283 -5.64 12.02 -30.93
C HIS A 283 -6.56 12.53 -29.80
N THR A 284 -6.84 11.68 -28.80
CA THR A 284 -7.71 11.97 -27.65
C THR A 284 -6.94 11.89 -26.34
N LYS A 285 -7.50 12.50 -25.27
CA LYS A 285 -6.93 12.47 -23.92
C LYS A 285 -7.50 11.33 -23.04
N HIS A 286 -8.41 10.54 -23.56
CA HIS A 286 -9.09 9.44 -22.88
C HIS A 286 -9.65 8.47 -23.91
N VAL A 287 -10.03 7.29 -23.45
CA VAL A 287 -10.90 6.35 -24.15
C VAL A 287 -12.24 6.25 -23.41
N TRP A 288 -13.16 5.44 -23.90
CA TRP A 288 -14.47 5.28 -23.30
C TRP A 288 -14.64 3.89 -22.67
N LEU A 289 -15.27 3.82 -21.48
CA LEU A 289 -15.66 2.58 -20.84
C LEU A 289 -17.18 2.47 -20.81
N SER A 290 -17.73 1.43 -21.43
CA SER A 290 -19.16 1.15 -21.44
C SER A 290 -19.52 0.04 -20.48
N LEU A 291 -20.47 0.31 -19.57
CA LEU A 291 -20.98 -0.66 -18.61
C LEU A 291 -22.28 -1.33 -19.10
N LYS A 292 -22.76 -1.01 -20.31
CA LYS A 292 -24.04 -1.54 -20.87
C LYS A 292 -24.03 -3.05 -21.11
N THR A 293 -22.88 -3.66 -21.18
CA THR A 293 -22.68 -5.11 -21.39
C THR A 293 -22.69 -5.92 -20.10
N ILE A 294 -22.71 -5.26 -18.95
CA ILE A 294 -22.77 -5.92 -17.64
C ILE A 294 -24.19 -6.49 -17.44
N PRO A 295 -24.34 -7.80 -17.15
CA PRO A 295 -25.65 -8.44 -17.03
C PRO A 295 -26.35 -8.20 -15.69
N LEU A 296 -25.71 -7.41 -14.77
CA LEU A 296 -26.20 -7.12 -13.41
C LEU A 296 -26.73 -5.68 -13.33
N ASP A 297 -27.51 -5.38 -12.28
CA ASP A 297 -27.81 -3.98 -11.95
C ASP A 297 -26.55 -3.27 -11.46
N VAL A 298 -26.06 -2.37 -12.31
CA VAL A 298 -24.81 -1.63 -12.06
C VAL A 298 -24.90 -0.73 -10.84
N LYS A 299 -26.11 -0.22 -10.52
CA LYS A 299 -26.34 0.64 -9.35
C LYS A 299 -26.25 -0.13 -8.05
N GLU A 300 -26.79 -1.36 -8.05
CA GLU A 300 -26.70 -2.25 -6.87
C GLU A 300 -25.29 -2.83 -6.72
N ARG A 301 -24.63 -3.15 -7.83
CA ARG A 301 -23.31 -3.78 -7.80
C ARG A 301 -22.17 -2.81 -7.50
N PHE A 302 -22.26 -1.56 -7.99
CA PHE A 302 -21.22 -0.52 -7.87
C PHE A 302 -21.80 0.82 -7.43
N PRO A 303 -22.45 0.90 -6.24
CA PRO A 303 -23.20 2.07 -5.83
C PRO A 303 -22.33 3.33 -5.69
N ASN A 304 -21.10 3.20 -5.19
CA ASN A 304 -20.21 4.34 -5.00
C ASN A 304 -19.60 4.82 -6.34
N ILE A 305 -19.28 3.89 -7.25
CA ILE A 305 -18.82 4.25 -8.61
C ILE A 305 -19.95 4.94 -9.36
N TYR A 306 -21.18 4.42 -9.28
CA TYR A 306 -22.35 5.07 -9.88
C TYR A 306 -22.55 6.49 -9.36
N GLN A 307 -22.58 6.65 -8.05
CA GLN A 307 -22.78 7.96 -7.43
C GLN A 307 -21.68 8.94 -7.83
N LYS A 308 -20.42 8.51 -7.80
CA LYS A 308 -19.28 9.38 -8.15
C LYS A 308 -19.28 9.77 -9.63
N CYS A 309 -19.59 8.88 -10.53
CA CYS A 309 -19.73 9.21 -11.95
C CYS A 309 -20.88 10.19 -12.19
N LEU A 310 -22.00 10.01 -11.48
CA LEU A 310 -23.15 10.91 -11.57
C LEU A 310 -22.81 12.34 -11.09
N GLU A 311 -22.03 12.49 -10.00
CA GLU A 311 -21.50 13.76 -9.50
C GLU A 311 -20.60 14.49 -10.53
N GLU A 312 -19.87 13.72 -11.35
CA GLU A 312 -19.04 14.26 -12.43
C GLU A 312 -19.81 14.40 -13.76
N GLY A 313 -21.13 14.12 -13.76
CA GLY A 313 -22.04 14.37 -14.88
C GLY A 313 -22.29 13.19 -15.79
N TYR A 314 -21.90 11.97 -15.39
CA TYR A 314 -22.04 10.75 -16.21
C TYR A 314 -23.01 9.75 -15.59
N ASP A 315 -24.07 9.37 -16.29
CA ASP A 315 -24.93 8.26 -15.91
C ASP A 315 -24.43 6.95 -16.56
N ILE A 316 -23.65 6.17 -15.80
CA ILE A 316 -23.00 4.95 -16.28
C ILE A 316 -23.99 3.87 -16.77
N THR A 317 -25.29 4.00 -16.47
CA THR A 317 -26.34 3.09 -16.97
C THR A 317 -26.81 3.46 -18.36
N LYS A 318 -26.55 4.69 -18.81
CA LYS A 318 -27.05 5.22 -20.07
C LYS A 318 -25.97 5.48 -21.11
N GLU A 319 -24.77 5.86 -20.64
CA GLU A 319 -23.68 6.31 -21.51
C GLU A 319 -22.33 5.75 -21.07
N PRO A 320 -21.36 5.61 -21.97
CA PRO A 320 -20.00 5.28 -21.61
C PRO A 320 -19.33 6.46 -20.88
N ILE A 321 -18.36 6.17 -20.01
CA ILE A 321 -17.61 7.17 -19.25
C ILE A 321 -16.20 7.32 -19.80
N PRO A 322 -15.61 8.55 -19.76
CA PRO A 322 -14.24 8.76 -20.20
C PRO A 322 -13.26 8.19 -19.15
N VAL A 323 -12.31 7.37 -19.59
CA VAL A 323 -11.31 6.77 -18.72
C VAL A 323 -9.89 6.95 -19.27
N VAL A 324 -8.92 7.03 -18.35
CA VAL A 324 -7.51 7.21 -18.65
C VAL A 324 -6.65 6.40 -17.68
N PRO A 325 -5.50 5.85 -18.13
CA PRO A 325 -4.55 5.22 -17.23
C PRO A 325 -3.94 6.22 -16.22
N ALA A 326 -3.70 5.75 -14.98
CA ALA A 326 -3.02 6.54 -13.94
C ALA A 326 -2.17 5.64 -13.04
N GLN A 327 -1.16 6.21 -12.41
CA GLN A 327 -0.40 5.52 -11.37
C GLN A 327 -1.37 5.02 -10.28
N HIS A 328 -1.12 3.78 -9.79
CA HIS A 328 -2.06 3.15 -8.87
C HIS A 328 -1.41 2.37 -7.73
N TYR A 329 -0.33 1.62 -7.97
CA TYR A 329 0.32 0.80 -6.96
C TYR A 329 1.83 0.72 -7.19
N PHE A 330 2.58 0.66 -6.10
CA PHE A 330 4.03 0.54 -6.12
C PHE A 330 4.43 -0.89 -5.72
N MET A 331 4.99 -1.68 -6.65
CA MET A 331 5.42 -3.05 -6.38
C MET A 331 6.88 -3.13 -5.89
N GLY A 332 7.66 -2.08 -6.12
CA GLY A 332 8.97 -1.90 -5.52
C GLY A 332 8.89 -1.50 -4.06
N GLY A 333 10.01 -1.13 -3.46
CA GLY A 333 10.02 -0.63 -2.09
C GLY A 333 11.25 -0.99 -1.28
N VAL A 334 11.13 -0.86 0.01
CA VAL A 334 12.15 -1.31 0.96
C VAL A 334 12.30 -2.81 0.86
N LYS A 335 13.52 -3.29 0.57
CA LYS A 335 13.82 -4.72 0.48
C LYS A 335 13.62 -5.38 1.85
N VAL A 336 12.80 -6.42 1.88
CA VAL A 336 12.55 -7.20 3.09
C VAL A 336 12.69 -8.71 2.84
N ASP A 337 12.86 -9.45 3.92
CA ASP A 337 12.76 -10.91 3.92
C ASP A 337 11.31 -11.40 4.09
N SER A 338 11.13 -12.70 4.25
CA SER A 338 9.81 -13.32 4.46
C SER A 338 9.14 -12.99 5.80
N ASN A 339 9.85 -12.37 6.74
CA ASN A 339 9.33 -11.87 8.01
C ASN A 339 9.20 -10.34 8.04
N SER A 340 9.37 -9.68 6.90
CA SER A 340 9.34 -8.22 6.75
C SER A 340 10.50 -7.49 7.43
N GLU A 341 11.60 -8.19 7.75
CA GLU A 341 12.83 -7.57 8.25
C GLU A 341 13.56 -6.86 7.11
N THR A 342 14.00 -5.64 7.33
CA THR A 342 14.81 -4.88 6.37
C THR A 342 16.30 -5.27 6.49
N THR A 343 17.17 -4.57 5.77
CA THR A 343 18.64 -4.75 5.92
C THR A 343 19.22 -3.98 7.11
N MET A 344 18.39 -3.30 7.89
CA MET A 344 18.78 -2.60 9.11
C MET A 344 18.11 -3.30 10.30
N ASP A 345 18.89 -3.72 11.28
CA ASP A 345 18.38 -4.35 12.50
C ASP A 345 17.34 -3.45 13.19
N HIS A 346 16.32 -4.03 13.80
CA HIS A 346 15.22 -3.35 14.49
C HIS A 346 14.32 -2.48 13.58
N LEU A 347 14.40 -2.68 12.25
CA LEU A 347 13.58 -1.98 11.27
C LEU A 347 12.85 -2.98 10.37
N TYR A 348 11.54 -2.91 10.37
CA TYR A 348 10.64 -3.73 9.57
C TYR A 348 9.90 -2.86 8.56
N ALA A 349 9.43 -3.44 7.44
CA ALA A 349 8.55 -2.77 6.51
C ALA A 349 7.49 -3.73 5.99
N ALA A 350 6.22 -3.30 5.93
CA ALA A 350 5.10 -4.12 5.48
C ALA A 350 4.11 -3.32 4.62
N GLY A 351 3.33 -4.02 3.79
CA GLY A 351 2.44 -3.43 2.82
C GLY A 351 3.19 -2.74 1.69
N GLU A 352 2.55 -1.79 1.02
CA GLU A 352 3.06 -1.13 -0.18
C GLU A 352 4.41 -0.39 0.01
N THR A 353 4.83 -0.17 1.25
CA THR A 353 6.15 0.37 1.59
C THR A 353 7.28 -0.62 1.29
N SER A 354 6.98 -1.93 1.37
CA SER A 354 7.95 -3.02 1.29
C SER A 354 7.95 -3.70 -0.08
N CYS A 355 9.10 -4.26 -0.45
CA CYS A 355 9.23 -5.16 -1.59
C CYS A 355 9.66 -6.56 -1.11
N ASN A 356 8.69 -7.41 -0.78
CA ASN A 356 8.87 -8.82 -0.45
C ASN A 356 8.88 -9.72 -1.69
N GLY A 357 8.57 -9.16 -2.87
CA GLY A 357 8.58 -9.86 -4.15
C GLY A 357 7.31 -10.66 -4.48
N VAL A 358 6.22 -10.51 -3.73
CA VAL A 358 4.93 -11.15 -4.06
C VAL A 358 4.42 -10.73 -5.44
N HIS A 359 4.59 -9.47 -5.81
CA HIS A 359 3.92 -8.90 -6.98
C HIS A 359 4.71 -8.96 -8.28
N GLY A 360 6.01 -9.26 -8.22
CA GLY A 360 6.86 -9.21 -9.42
C GLY A 360 6.82 -7.84 -10.11
N ALA A 361 6.88 -7.82 -11.43
CA ALA A 361 6.86 -6.58 -12.22
C ALA A 361 5.47 -5.99 -12.42
N ASN A 362 4.38 -6.74 -12.13
CA ASN A 362 3.00 -6.27 -12.25
C ASN A 362 2.08 -7.05 -11.30
N ARG A 363 1.35 -6.34 -10.45
CA ARG A 363 0.52 -6.91 -9.40
C ARG A 363 -0.77 -7.52 -9.95
N LEU A 364 -1.08 -8.76 -9.57
CA LEU A 364 -2.42 -9.33 -9.76
C LEU A 364 -3.43 -8.54 -8.91
N ALA A 365 -4.57 -8.21 -9.49
CA ALA A 365 -5.62 -7.46 -8.81
C ALA A 365 -6.06 -8.14 -7.50
N SER A 366 -6.46 -7.36 -6.52
CA SER A 366 -6.94 -7.81 -5.19
C SER A 366 -5.95 -8.60 -4.32
N ASN A 367 -4.66 -8.72 -4.72
CA ASN A 367 -3.60 -9.32 -3.90
C ASN A 367 -2.98 -8.34 -2.88
N SER A 368 -3.05 -7.02 -3.09
CA SER A 368 -2.32 -6.05 -2.25
C SER A 368 -2.78 -6.00 -0.80
N LEU A 369 -4.11 -6.04 -0.56
CA LEU A 369 -4.62 -6.07 0.82
C LEU A 369 -4.21 -7.36 1.54
N LEU A 370 -4.28 -8.51 0.85
CA LEU A 370 -3.87 -9.79 1.42
C LEU A 370 -2.36 -9.81 1.74
N GLU A 371 -1.52 -9.37 0.81
CA GLU A 371 -0.08 -9.25 1.00
C GLU A 371 0.23 -8.38 2.22
N SER A 372 -0.36 -7.18 2.28
CA SER A 372 -0.15 -6.23 3.37
C SER A 372 -0.49 -6.82 4.74
N LEU A 373 -1.59 -7.55 4.85
CA LEU A 373 -2.03 -8.18 6.09
C LEU A 373 -1.12 -9.34 6.49
N VAL A 374 -0.81 -10.25 5.55
CA VAL A 374 0.02 -11.44 5.81
C VAL A 374 1.41 -11.02 6.31
N PHE A 375 2.05 -10.09 5.62
CA PHE A 375 3.42 -9.72 5.97
C PHE A 375 3.50 -8.79 7.18
N ALA A 376 2.46 -8.00 7.47
CA ALA A 376 2.35 -7.26 8.72
C ALA A 376 2.20 -8.18 9.94
N GLU A 377 1.39 -9.26 9.82
CA GLU A 377 1.28 -10.30 10.85
C GLU A 377 2.63 -11.00 11.10
N ARG A 378 3.39 -11.29 10.04
CA ARG A 378 4.70 -11.92 10.14
C ARG A 378 5.71 -11.02 10.83
N ALA A 379 5.76 -9.72 10.49
CA ALA A 379 6.58 -8.74 11.19
C ALA A 379 6.27 -8.72 12.69
N ALA A 380 5.00 -8.55 13.06
CA ALA A 380 4.58 -8.50 14.46
C ALA A 380 4.91 -9.78 15.23
N LYS A 381 4.72 -10.97 14.62
CA LYS A 381 5.07 -12.26 15.24
C LYS A 381 6.57 -12.44 15.41
N LYS A 382 7.37 -11.99 14.45
CA LYS A 382 8.83 -12.04 14.53
C LYS A 382 9.32 -11.17 15.68
N MET A 383 8.88 -9.91 15.75
CA MET A 383 9.20 -8.99 16.84
C MET A 383 8.80 -9.57 18.20
N ALA A 384 7.57 -10.08 18.33
CA ALA A 384 7.09 -10.69 19.57
C ALA A 384 7.93 -11.89 20.02
N ALA A 385 8.40 -12.72 19.08
CA ALA A 385 9.25 -13.87 19.38
C ALA A 385 10.65 -13.41 19.88
N GLU A 386 11.22 -12.38 19.29
CA GLU A 386 12.50 -11.81 19.72
C GLU A 386 12.37 -11.18 21.11
N TRP A 387 11.31 -10.41 21.36
CA TRP A 387 11.04 -9.82 22.66
C TRP A 387 10.87 -10.87 23.76
N ALA A 388 10.21 -11.99 23.45
CA ALA A 388 10.07 -13.10 24.40
C ALA A 388 11.39 -13.79 24.70
N ALA A 389 12.30 -13.87 23.73
CA ALA A 389 13.62 -14.49 23.92
C ALA A 389 14.58 -13.62 24.72
N GLU A 390 14.53 -12.31 24.55
CA GLU A 390 15.42 -11.36 25.23
C GLU A 390 14.90 -10.89 26.60
N GLY A 391 13.62 -11.13 26.90
CA GLY A 391 12.91 -10.59 28.04
C GLY A 391 12.41 -9.14 27.82
N LEU A 392 11.33 -8.79 28.50
CA LEU A 392 10.84 -7.40 28.51
C LEU A 392 11.85 -6.56 29.31
N VAL A 393 12.50 -5.61 28.65
CA VAL A 393 13.40 -4.67 29.32
C VAL A 393 12.52 -3.69 30.11
N GLU A 394 12.52 -3.79 31.45
CA GLU A 394 12.01 -2.71 32.30
C GLU A 394 12.94 -1.49 32.15
N ASN A 395 12.54 -0.57 31.30
CA ASN A 395 13.29 0.67 31.10
C ASN A 395 12.72 1.77 32.01
N ALA A 396 13.52 2.27 32.93
CA ALA A 396 13.14 3.37 33.84
C ALA A 396 12.71 4.63 33.08
N ASP A 397 13.26 4.80 31.85
CA ASP A 397 12.99 5.93 30.94
C ASP A 397 11.63 5.88 30.26
N ARG A 398 10.88 4.77 30.37
CA ARG A 398 9.51 4.62 29.79
C ARG A 398 8.48 5.62 30.31
N LYS A 399 8.76 6.27 31.45
CA LYS A 399 7.87 7.29 32.05
C LYS A 399 8.15 8.70 31.56
N GLU A 400 9.28 8.92 30.89
CA GLU A 400 9.62 10.24 30.36
C GLU A 400 8.69 10.63 29.20
N THR A 401 8.27 11.91 29.22
CA THR A 401 7.52 12.51 28.12
C THR A 401 8.49 12.94 27.02
N ALA A 402 8.17 12.61 25.78
CA ALA A 402 8.88 13.12 24.63
C ALA A 402 8.62 14.62 24.46
N THR A 403 9.68 15.37 24.25
CA THR A 403 9.63 16.84 24.08
C THR A 403 10.59 17.24 22.96
N GLU A 404 10.40 18.43 22.40
CA GLU A 404 11.37 19.01 21.48
C GLU A 404 12.75 19.11 22.19
N PRO A 405 13.84 18.63 21.56
CA PRO A 405 15.16 18.65 22.16
C PRO A 405 15.67 20.07 22.38
N LYS A 406 16.38 20.26 23.51
CA LYS A 406 17.17 21.46 23.73
C LYS A 406 18.44 21.44 22.88
N GLU A 407 19.14 22.56 22.79
CA GLU A 407 20.33 22.70 21.92
C GLU A 407 21.41 21.64 22.17
N ASP A 408 21.66 21.29 23.44
CA ASP A 408 22.64 20.24 23.76
C ASP A 408 22.18 18.84 23.38
N GLU A 409 20.88 18.56 23.43
CA GLU A 409 20.28 17.30 22.95
C GLU A 409 20.35 17.20 21.44
N TRP A 410 20.15 18.31 20.71
CA TRP A 410 20.35 18.35 19.24
C TRP A 410 21.80 18.03 18.86
N LYS A 411 22.80 18.54 19.61
CA LYS A 411 24.20 18.17 19.38
C LYS A 411 24.46 16.67 19.60
N LEU A 412 23.77 16.06 20.57
CA LEU A 412 23.85 14.61 20.78
C LEU A 412 23.20 13.81 19.65
N LEU A 413 22.05 14.25 19.16
CA LEU A 413 21.37 13.64 18.01
C LEU A 413 22.23 13.72 16.75
N ALA A 414 22.83 14.88 16.47
CA ALA A 414 23.75 15.07 15.36
C ALA A 414 24.99 14.15 15.47
N LYS A 415 25.56 14.02 16.65
CA LYS A 415 26.74 13.17 16.87
C LYS A 415 26.44 11.67 16.80
N ARG A 416 25.27 11.25 17.30
CA ARG A 416 24.91 9.82 17.44
C ARG A 416 24.21 9.27 16.20
N TYR A 417 23.35 10.05 15.58
CA TYR A 417 22.44 9.62 14.53
C TYR A 417 22.58 10.39 13.21
N ASP A 418 23.51 11.37 13.16
CA ASP A 418 23.65 12.31 12.04
C ASP A 418 22.33 13.03 11.71
N ILE A 419 21.63 13.49 12.75
CA ILE A 419 20.37 14.22 12.66
C ILE A 419 20.59 15.65 13.11
N ARG A 420 20.46 16.61 12.20
CA ARG A 420 20.61 18.03 12.47
C ARG A 420 19.27 18.71 12.34
N LYS A 421 18.95 19.63 13.26
CA LYS A 421 17.67 20.32 13.29
C LYS A 421 17.38 21.07 11.97
N GLU A 422 18.38 21.72 11.43
CA GLU A 422 18.33 22.50 10.20
C GLU A 422 17.89 21.71 8.97
N ASP A 423 18.20 20.41 8.91
CA ASP A 423 17.85 19.55 7.78
C ASP A 423 16.34 19.32 7.65
N TYR A 424 15.56 19.62 8.70
CA TYR A 424 14.12 19.37 8.79
C TYR A 424 13.30 20.64 9.08
N GLN A 425 13.89 21.84 9.06
CA GLN A 425 13.19 23.09 9.38
C GLN A 425 12.31 23.56 8.22
N ASP A 426 12.80 23.50 7.00
CA ASP A 426 12.06 23.84 5.79
C ASP A 426 11.40 22.60 5.20
N MET A 427 10.07 22.52 5.37
CA MET A 427 9.30 21.36 4.93
C MET A 427 9.17 21.25 3.41
N GLU A 428 9.14 22.38 2.69
CA GLU A 428 9.04 22.37 1.22
C GLU A 428 10.36 21.88 0.64
N GLU A 429 11.48 22.38 1.14
CA GLU A 429 12.82 21.93 0.74
C GLU A 429 13.05 20.47 1.08
N TYR A 430 12.65 20.03 2.30
CA TYR A 430 12.75 18.63 2.72
C TYR A 430 11.96 17.70 1.80
N ALA A 431 10.69 18.02 1.54
CA ALA A 431 9.82 17.22 0.69
C ALA A 431 10.34 17.14 -0.76
N GLU A 432 10.87 18.24 -1.32
CA GLU A 432 11.42 18.23 -2.67
C GLU A 432 12.71 17.39 -2.75
N ARG A 433 13.61 17.48 -1.77
CA ARG A 433 14.80 16.61 -1.68
C ARG A 433 14.43 15.12 -1.61
N CYS A 434 13.41 14.77 -0.81
CA CYS A 434 12.91 13.40 -0.73
C CYS A 434 12.39 12.92 -2.09
N LYS A 435 11.58 13.72 -2.75
CA LYS A 435 11.03 13.43 -4.08
C LYS A 435 12.12 13.26 -5.14
N GLU A 436 13.11 14.16 -5.18
CA GLU A 436 14.24 14.07 -6.10
C GLU A 436 15.05 12.79 -5.88
N SER A 437 15.33 12.42 -4.63
CA SER A 437 16.08 11.21 -4.31
C SER A 437 15.36 9.94 -4.76
N ILE A 438 14.04 9.88 -4.64
CA ILE A 438 13.22 8.77 -5.14
C ILE A 438 13.27 8.70 -6.68
N TRP A 439 13.09 9.84 -7.36
CA TRP A 439 13.19 9.88 -8.82
C TRP A 439 14.57 9.49 -9.34
N ASP A 440 15.65 9.87 -8.63
CA ASP A 440 17.00 9.45 -8.97
C ASP A 440 17.19 7.94 -8.81
N ALA A 441 16.62 7.33 -7.76
CA ALA A 441 16.67 5.90 -7.56
C ALA A 441 15.91 5.16 -8.68
N ILE A 442 14.72 5.61 -9.06
CA ILE A 442 13.93 5.04 -10.17
C ILE A 442 14.72 5.13 -11.48
N ARG A 443 15.26 6.30 -11.81
CA ARG A 443 16.06 6.50 -13.04
C ARG A 443 17.33 5.63 -13.10
N LYS A 444 17.96 5.36 -11.97
CA LYS A 444 19.14 4.47 -11.91
C LYS A 444 18.76 3.02 -12.18
N GLU A 445 17.65 2.56 -11.62
CA GLU A 445 17.15 1.20 -11.80
C GLU A 445 16.74 0.96 -13.26
N ASP A 446 16.00 1.89 -13.89
CA ASP A 446 15.63 1.83 -15.31
C ASP A 446 16.84 1.70 -16.23
N LYS A 447 17.91 2.46 -15.96
CA LYS A 447 19.16 2.39 -16.73
C LYS A 447 19.86 1.05 -16.54
N TYR A 448 19.87 0.52 -15.32
CA TYR A 448 20.45 -0.77 -15.00
C TYR A 448 19.75 -1.89 -15.76
N GLU A 449 18.43 -1.96 -15.72
CA GLU A 449 17.62 -2.95 -16.42
C GLU A 449 17.79 -2.86 -17.96
N SER A 450 17.76 -1.64 -18.51
CA SER A 450 17.95 -1.42 -19.96
C SER A 450 19.28 -1.96 -20.45
N ASN A 451 20.35 -1.76 -19.69
CA ASN A 451 21.69 -2.25 -20.03
C ASN A 451 21.77 -3.79 -19.94
N HIS A 452 21.08 -4.42 -18.98
CA HIS A 452 21.11 -5.88 -18.79
C HIS A 452 20.19 -6.64 -19.76
N LYS A 453 19.07 -6.04 -20.18
CA LYS A 453 18.21 -6.61 -21.23
C LYS A 453 18.91 -6.62 -22.60
N ASN A 454 19.69 -5.59 -22.92
CA ASN A 454 20.48 -5.52 -24.15
C ASN A 454 21.66 -6.51 -24.19
N THR A 455 22.21 -6.93 -23.05
CA THR A 455 23.27 -7.95 -22.96
C THR A 455 22.79 -9.38 -23.02
N LYS A 456 21.50 -9.65 -22.79
CA LYS A 456 20.90 -10.99 -22.90
C LYS A 456 20.34 -11.31 -24.31
N CYS A 457 20.27 -10.33 -25.20
CA CYS A 457 19.82 -10.48 -26.59
C CYS A 457 20.99 -10.45 -27.62
N GLY A 458 22.26 -10.57 -27.17
CA GLY A 458 23.45 -10.65 -28.00
C GLY A 458 24.01 -12.06 -28.11
#